data_06c53b0b74614c55c1f1e69479787cbd
#
_entry.id   06c53b0b74614c55c1f1e69479787cbd
#
_cell.length_a   1.000
_cell.length_b   1.000
_cell.length_c   1.000
_cell.angle_alpha   90.00
_cell.angle_beta   90.00
_cell.angle_gamma   90.00
#
_symmetry.space_group_name_H-M   'P 1'
#
loop_
_entity.id
_entity.type
_entity.pdbx_description
1 polymer ?
#
loop_
_entity_poly.entity_id
_entity_poly.type
_entity_poly.pdbx_seq_one_letter_code
_entity_poly.pdbx_strand_id
1 'polypeptide(L)'
;LYNKDYDEVERSYTTDGAAKDGKVTYTNEDGWQVVLADTYDAVISSARFVTENDKLALYVDDDTAVIGLYDKAKNKMWWSTPENVGHDKTATNTIVEDLSSSLKMIYGEPDARSTTNMRSKGDAKIKVKDKSSGVKITYSFKKAGITVPVTYTLEDDYLEAKIDTADIEEDDTSETGKLTTSLSMLSSFGAASSTDEGYFVIPDGSGAL
;
A
#
# COMPACT_ATOMS: atom_id res chain seq x y z
N LEU A 1 -11.78 6.92 -21.76
CA LEU A 1 -13.23 6.92 -22.01
C LEU A 1 -13.86 6.13 -20.87
N TYR A 2 -14.30 6.82 -19.83
CA TYR A 2 -15.16 6.26 -18.81
C TYR A 2 -16.46 5.83 -19.50
N ASN A 3 -16.70 4.54 -19.56
CA ASN A 3 -18.00 4.04 -19.96
C ASN A 3 -18.88 4.06 -18.72
N LYS A 4 -20.00 4.79 -18.78
CA LYS A 4 -20.94 5.04 -17.69
C LYS A 4 -21.74 3.79 -17.27
N ASP A 5 -21.51 2.66 -17.93
CA ASP A 5 -22.27 1.43 -17.80
C ASP A 5 -21.54 0.33 -17.01
N TYR A 6 -20.51 0.69 -16.22
CA TYR A 6 -19.89 -0.22 -15.26
C TYR A 6 -20.56 -0.09 -13.88
N ASP A 7 -21.86 -0.30 -13.84
CA ASP A 7 -22.55 -0.58 -12.59
C ASP A 7 -22.29 -2.05 -12.22
N GLU A 8 -21.66 -2.22 -11.06
CA GLU A 8 -21.48 -3.47 -10.32
C GLU A 8 -20.76 -4.62 -11.06
N VAL A 9 -19.45 -4.53 -11.15
CA VAL A 9 -18.64 -5.73 -11.37
C VAL A 9 -18.50 -6.47 -10.04
N GLU A 10 -19.22 -7.58 -9.89
CA GLU A 10 -19.02 -8.52 -8.80
C GLU A 10 -17.57 -9.04 -8.88
N ARG A 11 -16.70 -8.58 -7.99
CA ARG A 11 -15.32 -9.03 -7.92
C ARG A 11 -15.28 -10.36 -7.16
N SER A 12 -15.32 -11.47 -7.87
CA SER A 12 -15.05 -12.76 -7.26
C SER A 12 -13.53 -12.93 -7.13
N TYR A 13 -12.99 -12.70 -5.94
CA TYR A 13 -11.65 -13.13 -5.59
C TYR A 13 -11.73 -14.61 -5.20
N THR A 14 -11.16 -15.50 -6.00
CA THR A 14 -10.98 -16.88 -5.58
C THR A 14 -9.74 -16.96 -4.71
N THR A 15 -9.87 -17.58 -3.55
CA THR A 15 -8.79 -17.81 -2.57
C THR A 15 -7.62 -18.65 -3.12
N ASP A 16 -7.74 -19.21 -4.31
CA ASP A 16 -6.75 -20.07 -4.94
C ASP A 16 -5.84 -19.35 -5.95
N GLY A 17 -5.94 -18.04 -6.09
CA GLY A 17 -5.36 -17.59 -7.27
C GLY A 17 -4.59 -16.35 -7.37
N ALA A 18 -3.30 -16.49 -7.26
CA ALA A 18 -2.47 -15.70 -8.15
C ALA A 18 -3.07 -15.80 -9.55
N ALA A 19 -3.47 -14.64 -10.13
CA ALA A 19 -3.95 -14.61 -11.50
C ALA A 19 -2.92 -15.33 -12.39
N LYS A 20 -3.31 -16.41 -13.04
CA LYS A 20 -2.47 -17.07 -14.02
C LYS A 20 -2.25 -16.07 -15.14
N ASP A 21 -1.00 -15.75 -15.41
CA ASP A 21 -0.56 -14.89 -16.51
C ASP A 21 -0.89 -13.37 -16.37
N GLY A 22 -1.06 -12.83 -15.16
CA GLY A 22 -1.26 -11.39 -14.96
C GLY A 22 -2.57 -10.84 -15.52
N LYS A 23 -3.58 -11.71 -15.72
CA LYS A 23 -4.89 -11.32 -16.23
C LYS A 23 -5.98 -11.63 -15.20
N VAL A 24 -6.70 -10.61 -14.77
CA VAL A 24 -7.93 -10.78 -14.01
C VAL A 24 -9.09 -10.74 -14.99
N THR A 25 -9.90 -11.81 -14.99
CA THR A 25 -11.08 -11.92 -15.85
C THR A 25 -12.32 -11.62 -15.01
N TYR A 26 -13.09 -10.64 -15.44
CA TYR A 26 -14.40 -10.33 -14.86
C TYR A 26 -15.50 -10.82 -15.80
N THR A 27 -16.58 -11.36 -15.25
CA THR A 27 -17.79 -11.67 -16.00
C THR A 27 -18.86 -10.65 -15.63
N ASN A 28 -19.37 -9.89 -16.59
CA ASN A 28 -20.46 -8.96 -16.36
C ASN A 28 -21.82 -9.69 -16.33
N GLU A 29 -22.90 -8.99 -15.98
CA GLU A 29 -24.26 -9.55 -15.91
C GLU A 29 -24.74 -10.15 -17.23
N ASP A 30 -24.21 -9.70 -18.37
CA ASP A 30 -24.52 -10.22 -19.69
C ASP A 30 -23.68 -11.48 -20.06
N GLY A 31 -22.85 -11.95 -19.15
CA GLY A 31 -21.99 -13.11 -19.36
C GLY A 31 -20.73 -12.83 -20.20
N TRP A 32 -20.38 -11.57 -20.45
CA TRP A 32 -19.17 -11.20 -21.16
C TRP A 32 -17.96 -11.25 -20.23
N GLN A 33 -16.92 -11.92 -20.70
CA GLN A 33 -15.62 -11.89 -20.03
C GLN A 33 -14.83 -10.66 -20.48
N VAL A 34 -14.59 -9.74 -19.55
CA VAL A 34 -13.73 -8.58 -19.78
C VAL A 34 -12.34 -8.91 -19.21
N VAL A 35 -11.36 -8.97 -20.08
CA VAL A 35 -9.95 -9.08 -19.66
C VAL A 35 -9.42 -7.67 -19.49
N LEU A 36 -9.24 -7.24 -18.26
CA LEU A 36 -8.55 -5.98 -17.98
C LEU A 36 -7.04 -6.22 -18.10
N ALA A 37 -6.50 -5.89 -19.25
CA ALA A 37 -5.07 -5.80 -19.45
C ALA A 37 -4.71 -4.33 -19.24
N ASP A 38 -4.08 -3.99 -18.14
CA ASP A 38 -2.96 -3.06 -18.04
C ASP A 38 -2.69 -2.57 -16.61
N THR A 39 -1.46 -2.70 -16.23
CA THR A 39 -0.68 -2.00 -15.18
C THR A 39 -1.24 -1.95 -13.77
N TYR A 40 -2.52 -1.69 -13.57
CA TYR A 40 -3.13 -1.61 -12.24
C TYR A 40 -3.51 -3.00 -11.70
N ASP A 41 -4.22 -3.80 -12.49
CA ASP A 41 -4.54 -5.18 -12.14
C ASP A 41 -3.28 -6.04 -12.04
N ALA A 42 -2.18 -5.64 -12.71
CA ALA A 42 -0.90 -6.31 -12.58
C ALA A 42 -0.29 -6.16 -11.18
N VAL A 43 -0.45 -5.00 -10.52
CA VAL A 43 0.03 -4.80 -9.13
C VAL A 43 -0.82 -5.59 -8.14
N ILE A 44 -2.13 -5.61 -8.33
CA ILE A 44 -3.05 -6.40 -7.49
C ILE A 44 -2.89 -7.90 -7.78
N SER A 45 -2.69 -8.28 -9.04
CA SER A 45 -2.50 -9.67 -9.45
C SER A 45 -1.14 -10.25 -9.04
N SER A 46 -0.14 -9.41 -8.74
CA SER A 46 1.16 -9.82 -8.24
C SER A 46 1.20 -9.98 -6.71
N ALA A 47 0.20 -9.46 -6.01
CA ALA A 47 0.11 -9.65 -4.56
C ALA A 47 -0.20 -11.10 -4.21
N ARG A 48 0.69 -11.70 -3.43
CA ARG A 48 0.53 -13.07 -2.95
C ARG A 48 -0.20 -13.12 -1.61
N PHE A 49 -0.87 -14.24 -1.38
CA PHE A 49 -1.43 -14.57 -0.08
C PHE A 49 -0.32 -14.77 0.97
N VAL A 50 -0.54 -14.28 2.17
CA VAL A 50 0.37 -14.40 3.32
C VAL A 50 -0.22 -15.29 4.41
N THR A 51 -1.35 -14.89 4.97
CA THR A 51 -2.03 -15.59 6.06
C THR A 51 -3.48 -15.11 6.15
N GLU A 52 -4.29 -15.88 6.86
CA GLU A 52 -5.69 -15.53 7.12
C GLU A 52 -6.15 -16.03 8.49
N ASN A 53 -7.24 -15.45 8.97
CA ASN A 53 -8.04 -15.93 10.09
C ASN A 53 -9.51 -16.04 9.66
N ASP A 54 -10.42 -16.25 10.58
CA ASP A 54 -11.86 -16.40 10.27
C ASP A 54 -12.49 -15.16 9.64
N LYS A 55 -11.93 -13.96 9.87
CA LYS A 55 -12.50 -12.67 9.43
C LYS A 55 -11.76 -12.03 8.26
N LEU A 56 -10.44 -12.15 8.24
CA LEU A 56 -9.55 -11.38 7.38
C LEU A 56 -8.53 -12.28 6.68
N ALA A 57 -8.04 -11.83 5.51
CA ALA A 57 -6.88 -12.40 4.84
C ALA A 57 -5.91 -11.30 4.41
N LEU A 58 -4.60 -11.56 4.60
CA LEU A 58 -3.51 -10.64 4.28
C LEU A 58 -2.80 -11.05 3.01
N TYR A 59 -2.58 -10.08 2.14
CA TYR A 59 -1.84 -10.19 0.89
C TYR A 59 -0.70 -9.19 0.84
N VAL A 60 0.38 -9.52 0.13
CA VAL A 60 1.51 -8.62 -0.08
C VAL A 60 2.10 -8.78 -1.47
N ASP A 61 2.48 -7.69 -2.09
CA ASP A 61 3.34 -7.68 -3.28
C ASP A 61 4.80 -7.57 -2.84
N ASP A 62 5.62 -8.55 -3.21
CA ASP A 62 7.02 -8.64 -2.76
C ASP A 62 7.93 -7.57 -3.38
N ASP A 63 7.56 -7.01 -4.53
CA ASP A 63 8.36 -6.02 -5.25
C ASP A 63 8.01 -4.58 -4.88
N THR A 64 6.72 -4.32 -4.64
CA THR A 64 6.20 -2.96 -4.38
C THR A 64 5.87 -2.70 -2.93
N ALA A 65 5.77 -3.76 -2.11
CA ALA A 65 5.28 -3.72 -0.73
C ALA A 65 3.82 -3.21 -0.61
N VAL A 66 3.03 -3.36 -1.66
CA VAL A 66 1.59 -3.13 -1.58
C VAL A 66 0.98 -4.17 -0.67
N ILE A 67 0.19 -3.71 0.29
CA ILE A 67 -0.55 -4.55 1.25
C ILE A 67 -2.01 -4.60 0.82
N GLY A 68 -2.56 -5.80 0.79
CA GLY A 68 -3.98 -6.07 0.61
C GLY A 68 -4.57 -6.72 1.85
N LEU A 69 -5.71 -6.21 2.32
CA LEU A 69 -6.48 -6.78 3.41
C LEU A 69 -7.87 -7.12 2.91
N TYR A 70 -8.20 -8.40 2.90
CA TYR A 70 -9.50 -8.89 2.48
C TYR A 70 -10.41 -9.08 3.69
N ASP A 71 -11.54 -8.36 3.70
CA ASP A 71 -12.61 -8.51 4.68
C ASP A 71 -13.60 -9.57 4.18
N LYS A 72 -13.56 -10.76 4.79
CA LYS A 72 -14.39 -11.91 4.41
C LYS A 72 -15.87 -11.67 4.64
N ALA A 73 -16.23 -10.92 5.67
CA ALA A 73 -17.64 -10.65 5.99
C ALA A 73 -18.29 -9.68 5.00
N LYS A 74 -17.50 -8.74 4.47
CA LYS A 74 -17.97 -7.74 3.50
C LYS A 74 -17.63 -8.10 2.06
N ASN A 75 -16.89 -9.21 1.85
CA ASN A 75 -16.37 -9.59 0.53
C ASN A 75 -15.65 -8.41 -0.16
N LYS A 76 -14.82 -7.69 0.61
CA LYS A 76 -14.16 -6.46 0.13
C LYS A 76 -12.66 -6.52 0.36
N MET A 77 -11.90 -6.14 -0.67
CA MET A 77 -10.46 -5.95 -0.59
C MET A 77 -10.14 -4.49 -0.30
N TRP A 78 -9.23 -4.26 0.63
CA TRP A 78 -8.67 -2.96 0.97
C TRP A 78 -7.20 -2.94 0.60
N TRP A 79 -6.79 -2.00 -0.24
CA TRP A 79 -5.41 -1.88 -0.68
C TRP A 79 -4.68 -0.71 -0.02
N SER A 80 -3.37 -0.83 0.13
CA SER A 80 -2.50 0.26 0.61
C SER A 80 -2.18 1.31 -0.45
N THR A 81 -2.67 1.13 -1.66
CA THR A 81 -2.55 2.06 -2.79
C THR A 81 -3.93 2.25 -3.42
N PRO A 82 -4.26 3.45 -3.93
CA PRO A 82 -5.51 3.67 -4.64
C PRO A 82 -5.62 2.81 -5.89
N GLU A 83 -6.81 2.30 -6.15
CA GLU A 83 -7.04 1.36 -7.24
C GLU A 83 -6.75 1.90 -8.64
N ASN A 84 -6.88 3.19 -8.90
CA ASN A 84 -6.75 3.80 -10.21
C ASN A 84 -5.60 4.81 -10.34
N VAL A 85 -4.63 4.78 -9.42
CA VAL A 85 -3.58 5.79 -9.36
C VAL A 85 -2.78 5.91 -10.65
N GLY A 86 -2.52 4.79 -11.34
CA GLY A 86 -1.79 4.75 -12.61
C GLY A 86 -2.59 5.21 -13.83
N HIS A 87 -3.91 5.31 -13.70
CA HIS A 87 -4.82 5.72 -14.80
C HIS A 87 -5.27 7.17 -14.72
N ASP A 88 -4.98 7.87 -13.62
CA ASP A 88 -5.28 9.30 -13.49
C ASP A 88 -4.32 10.12 -14.34
N LYS A 89 -4.81 10.59 -15.50
CA LYS A 89 -4.05 11.41 -16.43
C LYS A 89 -3.72 12.81 -15.89
N THR A 90 -4.33 13.21 -14.78
CA THR A 90 -4.08 14.51 -14.13
C THR A 90 -3.00 14.40 -13.06
N ALA A 91 -2.73 13.19 -12.56
CA ALA A 91 -1.69 12.94 -11.58
C ALA A 91 -0.30 13.00 -12.23
N THR A 92 0.59 13.79 -11.63
CA THR A 92 2.00 13.77 -12.02
C THR A 92 2.67 12.48 -11.54
N ASN A 93 3.80 12.10 -12.15
CA ASN A 93 4.57 10.93 -11.72
C ASN A 93 4.88 10.95 -10.22
N THR A 94 5.21 12.13 -9.68
CA THR A 94 5.48 12.31 -8.24
C THR A 94 4.27 11.99 -7.37
N ILE A 95 3.07 12.40 -7.81
CA ILE A 95 1.82 12.10 -7.10
C ILE A 95 1.53 10.59 -7.18
N VAL A 96 1.72 9.99 -8.36
CA VAL A 96 1.54 8.54 -8.54
C VAL A 96 2.49 7.75 -7.62
N GLU A 97 3.77 8.11 -7.57
CA GLU A 97 4.75 7.50 -6.68
C GLU A 97 4.38 7.68 -5.21
N ASP A 98 3.90 8.86 -4.85
CA ASP A 98 3.50 9.19 -3.47
C ASP A 98 2.30 8.35 -3.00
N LEU A 99 1.27 8.24 -3.84
CA LEU A 99 0.07 7.45 -3.55
C LEU A 99 0.34 5.94 -3.60
N SER A 100 1.30 5.49 -4.41
CA SER A 100 1.67 4.08 -4.54
C SER A 100 2.68 3.62 -3.49
N SER A 101 3.09 4.49 -2.57
CA SER A 101 4.10 4.18 -1.56
C SER A 101 3.47 3.72 -0.25
N SER A 102 3.77 2.49 0.15
CA SER A 102 3.36 1.93 1.46
C SER A 102 4.11 2.54 2.64
N LEU A 103 5.31 3.07 2.40
CA LEU A 103 6.10 3.83 3.37
C LEU A 103 6.66 5.10 2.71
N LYS A 104 6.47 6.24 3.38
CA LYS A 104 7.12 7.52 3.06
C LYS A 104 7.98 7.95 4.22
N MET A 105 9.13 8.54 3.93
CA MET A 105 10.11 8.99 4.90
C MET A 105 10.56 10.40 4.57
N ILE A 106 10.73 11.20 5.61
CA ILE A 106 11.42 12.49 5.53
C ILE A 106 12.67 12.38 6.39
N TYR A 107 13.80 12.75 5.83
CA TYR A 107 15.05 12.87 6.59
C TYR A 107 15.64 14.28 6.49
N GLY A 108 16.44 14.64 7.47
CA GLY A 108 17.21 15.87 7.51
C GLY A 108 18.69 15.57 7.83
N GLU A 109 19.55 16.51 7.51
CA GLU A 109 20.93 16.55 7.94
C GLU A 109 21.05 17.60 9.07
N PRO A 110 21.92 17.40 10.09
CA PRO A 110 21.94 18.24 11.30
C PRO A 110 22.04 19.74 11.02
N ASP A 111 22.82 20.13 10.04
CA ASP A 111 23.03 21.54 9.68
C ASP A 111 22.24 22.00 8.44
N ALA A 112 21.45 21.12 7.85
CA ALA A 112 20.66 21.47 6.68
C ALA A 112 19.35 22.16 7.08
N ARG A 113 19.03 23.28 6.42
CA ARG A 113 17.73 23.97 6.59
C ARG A 113 16.58 23.29 5.88
N SER A 114 16.88 22.29 5.05
CA SER A 114 15.90 21.58 4.22
C SER A 114 15.87 20.10 4.58
N THR A 115 14.69 19.51 4.45
CA THR A 115 14.48 18.07 4.56
C THR A 115 14.28 17.46 3.19
N THR A 116 14.52 16.16 3.06
CA THR A 116 14.33 15.40 1.82
C THR A 116 13.24 14.36 2.02
N ASN A 117 12.30 14.32 1.09
CA ASN A 117 11.25 13.31 1.05
C ASN A 117 11.73 12.09 0.24
N MET A 118 11.47 10.91 0.76
CA MET A 118 11.73 9.63 0.11
C MET A 118 10.46 8.79 0.11
N ARG A 119 10.28 8.00 -0.95
CA ARG A 119 9.10 7.15 -1.16
C ARG A 119 9.54 5.71 -1.30
N SER A 120 8.77 4.75 -0.76
CA SER A 120 9.07 3.34 -0.99
C SER A 120 9.01 3.01 -2.47
N LYS A 121 8.08 3.59 -3.22
CA LYS A 121 8.03 3.51 -4.69
C LYS A 121 9.13 4.40 -5.29
N GLY A 122 10.09 3.78 -5.95
CA GLY A 122 11.16 4.48 -6.67
C GLY A 122 12.44 4.74 -5.88
N ASP A 123 12.39 4.94 -4.55
CA ASP A 123 13.57 5.30 -3.75
C ASP A 123 14.08 4.16 -2.86
N ALA A 124 13.22 3.19 -2.47
CA ALA A 124 13.63 2.11 -1.60
C ALA A 124 13.87 0.79 -2.35
N LYS A 125 14.84 0.01 -1.85
CA LYS A 125 14.89 -1.42 -2.12
C LYS A 125 14.05 -2.13 -1.07
N ILE A 126 13.10 -2.94 -1.54
CA ILE A 126 12.14 -3.67 -0.72
C ILE A 126 12.62 -5.10 -0.52
N LYS A 127 12.45 -5.62 0.69
CA LYS A 127 12.64 -7.02 1.04
C LYS A 127 11.53 -7.47 1.95
N VAL A 128 10.75 -8.44 1.51
CA VAL A 128 9.66 -9.04 2.28
C VAL A 128 10.12 -10.34 2.92
N LYS A 129 9.73 -10.57 4.17
CA LYS A 129 9.98 -11.81 4.90
C LYS A 129 8.73 -12.21 5.66
N ASP A 130 8.26 -13.42 5.43
CA ASP A 130 7.11 -13.99 6.10
C ASP A 130 7.35 -14.18 7.60
N LYS A 131 6.28 -14.01 8.37
CA LYS A 131 6.14 -14.29 9.79
C LYS A 131 4.95 -15.22 9.99
N SER A 132 4.80 -15.80 11.18
CA SER A 132 3.71 -16.73 11.49
C SER A 132 2.30 -16.16 11.26
N SER A 133 2.12 -14.87 11.50
CA SER A 133 0.83 -14.17 11.36
C SER A 133 0.93 -12.89 10.55
N GLY A 134 1.88 -12.81 9.61
CA GLY A 134 2.05 -11.61 8.79
C GLY A 134 3.37 -11.56 8.05
N VAL A 135 3.90 -10.34 7.83
CA VAL A 135 5.17 -10.11 7.13
C VAL A 135 6.00 -9.03 7.81
N LYS A 136 7.32 -9.13 7.71
CA LYS A 136 8.25 -8.03 7.97
C LYS A 136 8.77 -7.51 6.64
N ILE A 137 8.55 -6.23 6.35
CA ILE A 137 9.04 -5.55 5.15
C ILE A 137 10.17 -4.62 5.55
N THR A 138 11.31 -4.74 4.87
CA THR A 138 12.46 -3.89 5.09
C THR A 138 12.60 -2.95 3.91
N TYR A 139 12.55 -1.65 4.17
CA TYR A 139 12.71 -0.58 3.19
C TYR A 139 14.11 0.02 3.33
N SER A 140 14.97 -0.21 2.33
CA SER A 140 16.35 0.31 2.34
C SER A 140 16.46 1.49 1.37
N PHE A 141 16.52 2.70 1.90
CA PHE A 141 16.68 3.96 1.17
C PHE A 141 18.17 4.26 0.96
N LYS A 142 18.76 3.65 -0.06
CA LYS A 142 20.23 3.70 -0.30
C LYS A 142 20.78 5.12 -0.40
N LYS A 143 20.04 6.06 -1.00
CA LYS A 143 20.51 7.47 -1.14
C LYS A 143 20.59 8.18 0.21
N ALA A 144 19.75 7.79 1.14
CA ALA A 144 19.77 8.31 2.51
C ALA A 144 20.73 7.53 3.43
N GLY A 145 21.04 6.28 3.11
CA GLY A 145 21.73 5.37 4.02
C GLY A 145 20.83 4.87 5.16
N ILE A 146 19.50 4.99 5.01
CA ILE A 146 18.53 4.68 6.05
C ILE A 146 17.78 3.41 5.70
N THR A 147 17.61 2.52 6.69
CA THR A 147 16.80 1.30 6.55
C THR A 147 15.70 1.29 7.61
N VAL A 148 14.46 1.10 7.16
CA VAL A 148 13.28 1.09 8.02
C VAL A 148 12.57 -0.25 7.89
N PRO A 149 12.58 -1.10 8.94
CA PRO A 149 11.78 -2.31 8.97
C PRO A 149 10.37 -2.02 9.50
N VAL A 150 9.35 -2.55 8.82
CA VAL A 150 7.94 -2.49 9.23
C VAL A 150 7.42 -3.91 9.38
N THR A 151 6.76 -4.20 10.49
CA THR A 151 6.07 -5.48 10.69
C THR A 151 4.58 -5.28 10.55
N TYR A 152 3.97 -6.10 9.71
CA TYR A 152 2.53 -6.17 9.51
C TYR A 152 2.04 -7.50 10.07
N THR A 153 1.14 -7.44 11.06
CA THR A 153 0.59 -8.62 11.74
C THR A 153 -0.92 -8.63 11.57
N LEU A 154 -1.44 -9.76 11.13
CA LEU A 154 -2.88 -9.97 11.08
C LEU A 154 -3.36 -10.40 12.45
N GLU A 155 -4.11 -9.54 13.10
CA GLU A 155 -4.80 -9.78 14.36
C GLU A 155 -6.23 -10.27 14.11
N ASP A 156 -7.03 -10.50 15.17
CA ASP A 156 -8.37 -11.09 15.05
C ASP A 156 -9.30 -10.35 14.09
N ASP A 157 -9.31 -9.00 14.13
CA ASP A 157 -10.23 -8.17 13.35
C ASP A 157 -9.60 -6.88 12.81
N TYR A 158 -8.25 -6.79 12.86
CA TYR A 158 -7.50 -5.67 12.30
C TYR A 158 -6.12 -6.09 11.81
N LEU A 159 -5.49 -5.23 11.02
CA LEU A 159 -4.09 -5.30 10.62
C LEU A 159 -3.29 -4.35 11.50
N GLU A 160 -2.32 -4.87 12.25
CA GLU A 160 -1.33 -4.05 12.94
C GLU A 160 -0.15 -3.75 11.99
N ALA A 161 0.22 -2.45 11.87
CA ALA A 161 1.44 -2.02 11.22
C ALA A 161 2.35 -1.37 12.26
N LYS A 162 3.54 -1.96 12.50
CA LYS A 162 4.44 -1.55 13.58
C LYS A 162 5.84 -1.27 13.07
N ILE A 163 6.40 -0.13 13.49
CA ILE A 163 7.82 0.19 13.41
C ILE A 163 8.39 0.20 14.83
N ASP A 164 9.42 -0.59 15.08
CA ASP A 164 10.25 -0.39 16.26
C ASP A 164 11.35 0.61 15.88
N THR A 165 11.36 1.76 16.54
CA THR A 165 12.33 2.81 16.24
C THR A 165 13.76 2.42 16.53
N ALA A 166 13.99 1.47 17.44
CA ALA A 166 15.30 0.91 17.72
C ALA A 166 15.86 0.04 16.59
N ASP A 167 14.98 -0.45 15.70
CA ASP A 167 15.36 -1.24 14.52
C ASP A 167 15.65 -0.37 13.28
N ILE A 168 15.46 0.95 13.35
CA ILE A 168 15.79 1.87 12.25
C ILE A 168 17.32 2.01 12.20
N GLU A 169 17.89 1.68 11.04
CA GLU A 169 19.31 1.88 10.80
C GLU A 169 19.50 3.24 10.14
N GLU A 170 20.23 4.14 10.80
CA GLU A 170 20.57 5.48 10.30
C GLU A 170 21.94 5.90 10.83
N ASP A 171 22.58 6.86 10.18
CA ASP A 171 23.88 7.37 10.62
C ASP A 171 23.67 8.59 11.53
N ASP A 172 23.64 8.33 12.84
CA ASP A 172 23.49 9.34 13.89
C ASP A 172 24.84 9.84 14.46
N THR A 173 25.96 9.30 13.97
CA THR A 173 27.28 9.49 14.58
C THR A 173 28.11 10.57 13.90
N SER A 174 27.76 11.02 12.71
CA SER A 174 28.51 12.01 11.94
C SER A 174 27.84 13.39 11.96
N GLU A 175 28.65 14.45 11.84
CA GLU A 175 28.12 15.83 11.68
C GLU A 175 27.28 15.99 10.39
N THR A 176 27.41 15.04 9.46
CA THR A 176 26.67 14.99 8.18
C THR A 176 25.69 13.84 8.12
N GLY A 177 25.41 13.20 9.25
CA GLY A 177 24.49 12.07 9.34
C GLY A 177 23.07 12.44 8.88
N LYS A 178 22.41 11.49 8.25
CA LYS A 178 21.03 11.65 7.78
C LYS A 178 20.10 10.98 8.76
N LEU A 179 19.26 11.78 9.41
CA LEU A 179 18.36 11.32 10.44
C LEU A 179 16.90 11.37 9.98
N THR A 180 16.16 10.33 10.28
CA THR A 180 14.72 10.26 10.02
C THR A 180 13.99 11.27 10.89
N THR A 181 13.21 12.16 10.27
CA THR A 181 12.40 13.16 10.97
C THR A 181 10.91 12.84 10.93
N SER A 182 10.46 12.08 9.94
CA SER A 182 9.06 11.68 9.82
C SER A 182 8.94 10.36 9.04
N LEU A 183 8.00 9.53 9.47
CA LEU A 183 7.58 8.32 8.78
C LEU A 183 6.06 8.33 8.61
N SER A 184 5.58 7.98 7.41
CA SER A 184 4.17 7.79 7.11
C SER A 184 3.96 6.39 6.54
N MET A 185 3.24 5.55 7.27
CA MET A 185 2.89 4.19 6.85
C MET A 185 1.48 4.18 6.26
N LEU A 186 1.30 3.41 5.17
CA LEU A 186 0.00 3.10 4.59
C LEU A 186 -0.91 4.34 4.40
N SER A 187 -0.33 5.49 4.04
CA SER A 187 -1.04 6.78 3.99
C SER A 187 -2.20 6.81 2.97
N SER A 188 -2.21 5.87 2.03
CA SER A 188 -3.27 5.69 1.03
C SER A 188 -4.14 4.46 1.29
N PHE A 189 -4.01 3.80 2.47
CA PHE A 189 -4.80 2.61 2.78
C PHE A 189 -6.29 2.94 2.89
N GLY A 190 -7.10 2.19 2.16
CA GLY A 190 -8.53 2.43 2.11
C GLY A 190 -8.93 3.69 1.33
N ALA A 191 -8.05 4.18 0.45
CA ALA A 191 -8.42 5.27 -0.45
C ALA A 191 -9.67 4.92 -1.25
N ALA A 192 -10.59 5.87 -1.35
CA ALA A 192 -11.84 5.74 -2.06
C ALA A 192 -11.88 6.69 -3.26
N SER A 193 -12.58 6.29 -4.32
CA SER A 193 -12.87 7.11 -5.48
C SER A 193 -14.17 7.90 -5.28
N SER A 194 -14.47 8.81 -6.20
CA SER A 194 -15.74 9.56 -6.18
C SER A 194 -16.98 8.70 -6.43
N THR A 195 -16.79 7.44 -6.84
CA THR A 195 -17.88 6.48 -7.10
C THR A 195 -18.11 5.52 -5.92
N ASP A 196 -17.20 5.51 -4.92
CA ASP A 196 -17.38 4.70 -3.73
C ASP A 196 -18.38 5.34 -2.77
N GLU A 197 -19.32 4.55 -2.26
CA GLU A 197 -20.22 4.96 -1.21
C GLU A 197 -19.52 4.89 0.15
N GLY A 198 -19.63 5.95 0.95
CA GLY A 198 -19.02 5.97 2.27
C GLY A 198 -18.93 7.37 2.87
N TYR A 199 -18.25 7.47 4.01
CA TYR A 199 -17.97 8.73 4.69
C TYR A 199 -16.60 8.68 5.37
N PHE A 200 -16.00 9.85 5.51
CA PHE A 200 -14.76 10.01 6.28
C PHE A 200 -15.08 10.59 7.66
N VAL A 201 -14.46 10.00 8.69
CA VAL A 201 -14.44 10.59 10.02
C VAL A 201 -13.09 11.26 10.19
N ILE A 202 -13.10 12.58 10.19
CA ILE A 202 -11.89 13.38 10.41
C ILE A 202 -11.96 13.92 11.84
N PRO A 203 -11.00 13.54 12.72
CA PRO A 203 -10.92 14.13 14.06
C PRO A 203 -10.66 15.63 13.93
N ASP A 204 -11.55 16.45 14.45
CA ASP A 204 -11.43 17.92 14.47
C ASP A 204 -10.62 18.40 15.69
N GLY A 205 -9.47 17.78 15.92
CA GLY A 205 -8.60 18.13 17.04
C GLY A 205 -9.33 18.06 18.39
N SER A 206 -9.05 19.01 19.30
CA SER A 206 -9.71 19.10 20.61
C SER A 206 -11.05 19.85 20.56
N GLY A 207 -11.66 19.94 19.39
CA GLY A 207 -12.94 20.61 19.19
C GLY A 207 -12.79 22.14 19.25
N ALA A 208 -12.86 22.78 18.10
CA ALA A 208 -13.21 24.20 18.06
C ALA A 208 -14.72 24.30 18.19
N LEU A 209 -15.18 25.01 19.19
CA LEU A 209 -16.55 25.52 19.32
C LEU A 209 -16.73 26.74 18.43
#